data_2d83a3f6e8987118e904fa4c0430d9e8
#
_entry.id   2d83a3f6e8987118e904fa4c0430d9e8
#
_cell.length_a   1.000
_cell.length_b   1.000
_cell.length_c   1.000
_cell.angle_alpha   90.00
_cell.angle_beta   90.00
_cell.angle_gamma   90.00
#
_symmetry.space_group_name_H-M   'P 1'
#
loop_
_entity.id
_entity.type
_entity.pdbx_description
1 polymer ?
#
loop_
_entity_poly.entity_id
_entity_poly.type
_entity_poly.pdbx_seq_one_letter_code
_entity_poly.pdbx_strand_id
1 'polypeptide(L)'
;MKRLDDGAVAQIAAAAKLVGDGLRAGGAVLICGNGGSAADAQHIAGELAGRYQRDRKAFNCLALTTNTSNLTAIANDFGYEHVFARQVEAHLRPGDVLWAISTSGDSPSILEAAKAAKSRGGKVLGFTGSSGGKLAGLCDVCFKAPADVTYQIQQLHQVAYHIICDLVERQLGS
;
A
#
# COMPACT_ATOMS: atom_id res chain seq x y z
N MET A 1 -22.20 -6.28 -8.67
CA MET A 1 -21.05 -5.77 -7.89
C MET A 1 -21.34 -6.04 -6.43
N LYS A 2 -20.48 -6.79 -5.72
CA LYS A 2 -20.61 -6.98 -4.27
C LYS A 2 -20.45 -5.62 -3.58
N ARG A 3 -21.27 -5.32 -2.58
CA ARG A 3 -21.16 -4.10 -1.77
C ARG A 3 -20.02 -4.27 -0.75
N LEU A 4 -19.38 -3.17 -0.37
CA LEU A 4 -18.55 -3.14 0.83
C LEU A 4 -19.47 -3.39 2.04
N ASP A 5 -19.21 -4.44 2.77
CA ASP A 5 -19.91 -4.77 4.01
C ASP A 5 -19.29 -4.01 5.21
N ASP A 6 -19.91 -4.14 6.38
CA ASP A 6 -19.44 -3.44 7.59
C ASP A 6 -18.01 -3.85 7.97
N GLY A 7 -17.61 -5.09 7.66
CA GLY A 7 -16.24 -5.56 7.88
C GLY A 7 -15.23 -4.86 6.99
N ALA A 8 -15.56 -4.70 5.70
CA ALA A 8 -14.73 -3.96 4.75
C ALA A 8 -14.62 -2.47 5.12
N VAL A 9 -15.73 -1.86 5.56
CA VAL A 9 -15.73 -0.47 6.05
C VAL A 9 -14.83 -0.30 7.27
N ALA A 10 -14.90 -1.22 8.23
CA ALA A 10 -14.02 -1.20 9.41
C ALA A 10 -12.53 -1.34 9.03
N GLN A 11 -12.20 -2.19 8.06
CA GLN A 11 -10.83 -2.34 7.56
C GLN A 11 -10.33 -1.06 6.86
N ILE A 12 -11.16 -0.38 6.08
CA ILE A 12 -10.83 0.90 5.45
C ILE A 12 -10.56 1.98 6.51
N ALA A 13 -11.39 2.06 7.55
CA ALA A 13 -11.20 3.00 8.64
C ALA A 13 -9.89 2.72 9.42
N ALA A 14 -9.59 1.45 9.69
CA ALA A 14 -8.32 1.04 10.32
C ALA A 14 -7.11 1.37 9.43
N ALA A 15 -7.21 1.18 8.12
CA ALA A 15 -6.18 1.54 7.16
C ALA A 15 -5.92 3.05 7.13
N ALA A 16 -6.99 3.86 7.08
CA ALA A 16 -6.88 5.31 7.12
C ALA A 16 -6.21 5.79 8.42
N LYS A 17 -6.57 5.17 9.56
CA LYS A 17 -5.93 5.47 10.84
C LYS A 17 -4.44 5.12 10.82
N LEU A 18 -4.06 3.94 10.33
CA LEU A 18 -2.67 3.50 10.25
C LEU A 18 -1.81 4.45 9.42
N VAL A 19 -2.28 4.80 8.22
CA VAL A 19 -1.61 5.75 7.32
C VAL A 19 -1.53 7.13 7.95
N GLY A 20 -2.65 7.62 8.48
CA GLY A 20 -2.72 8.93 9.11
C GLY A 20 -1.80 9.07 10.32
N ASP A 21 -1.73 8.06 11.17
CA ASP A 21 -0.83 8.07 12.34
C ASP A 21 0.65 8.06 11.92
N GLY A 22 1.04 7.26 10.91
CA GLY A 22 2.39 7.26 10.38
C GLY A 22 2.81 8.62 9.83
N LEU A 23 1.97 9.22 9.00
CA LEU A 23 2.23 10.55 8.43
C LEU A 23 2.24 11.67 9.50
N ARG A 24 1.35 11.60 10.50
CA ARG A 24 1.31 12.54 11.62
C ARG A 24 2.59 12.49 12.46
N ALA A 25 3.19 11.32 12.59
CA ALA A 25 4.47 11.13 13.27
C ALA A 25 5.68 11.59 12.43
N GLY A 26 5.47 12.12 11.22
CA GLY A 26 6.52 12.56 10.32
C GLY A 26 7.13 11.43 9.47
N GLY A 27 6.52 10.25 9.47
CA GLY A 27 6.94 9.10 8.69
C GLY A 27 6.57 9.21 7.21
N ALA A 28 6.96 8.17 6.46
CA ALA A 28 6.68 8.00 5.03
C ALA A 28 5.69 6.87 4.78
N VAL A 29 5.00 6.94 3.63
CA VAL A 29 4.21 5.83 3.07
C VAL A 29 4.90 5.36 1.79
N LEU A 30 5.43 4.14 1.81
CA LEU A 30 5.99 3.48 0.63
C LEU A 30 4.93 2.53 0.06
N ILE A 31 4.74 2.55 -1.26
CA ILE A 31 3.66 1.76 -1.88
C ILE A 31 4.23 0.85 -2.96
N CYS A 32 3.84 -0.42 -2.94
CA CYS A 32 4.25 -1.38 -3.96
C CYS A 32 3.07 -2.24 -4.45
N GLY A 33 3.17 -2.69 -5.68
CA GLY A 33 2.20 -3.56 -6.35
C GLY A 33 2.73 -3.99 -7.71
N ASN A 34 2.10 -4.97 -8.34
CA ASN A 34 2.45 -5.45 -9.67
C ASN A 34 1.31 -5.15 -10.66
N GLY A 35 1.63 -4.94 -11.94
CA GLY A 35 0.64 -4.74 -13.01
C GLY A 35 -0.34 -3.60 -12.70
N GLY A 36 -1.64 -3.87 -12.67
CA GLY A 36 -2.67 -2.88 -12.30
C GLY A 36 -2.49 -2.32 -10.90
N SER A 37 -2.05 -3.16 -9.95
CA SER A 37 -1.72 -2.70 -8.59
C SER A 37 -0.47 -1.80 -8.53
N ALA A 38 0.43 -1.87 -9.53
CA ALA A 38 1.51 -0.90 -9.67
C ALA A 38 1.00 0.47 -10.13
N ALA A 39 0.00 0.48 -11.00
CA ALA A 39 -0.69 1.72 -11.39
C ALA A 39 -1.44 2.32 -10.20
N ASP A 40 -2.13 1.50 -9.39
CA ASP A 40 -2.78 1.94 -8.15
C ASP A 40 -1.76 2.54 -7.17
N ALA A 41 -0.57 1.93 -7.01
CA ALA A 41 0.49 2.45 -6.15
C ALA A 41 0.93 3.87 -6.56
N GLN A 42 1.07 4.12 -7.86
CA GLN A 42 1.39 5.44 -8.38
C GLN A 42 0.25 6.43 -8.18
N HIS A 43 -0.99 6.00 -8.41
CA HIS A 43 -2.18 6.82 -8.19
C HIS A 43 -2.29 7.27 -6.72
N ILE A 44 -2.20 6.33 -5.78
CA ILE A 44 -2.23 6.63 -4.34
C ILE A 44 -1.10 7.61 -3.96
N ALA A 45 0.12 7.39 -4.48
CA ALA A 45 1.25 8.30 -4.23
C ALA A 45 0.96 9.70 -4.75
N GLY A 46 0.33 9.82 -5.92
CA GLY A 46 -0.09 11.10 -6.49
C GLY A 46 -1.11 11.84 -5.61
N GLU A 47 -2.12 11.12 -5.09
CA GLU A 47 -3.14 11.69 -4.21
C GLU A 47 -2.56 12.16 -2.87
N LEU A 48 -1.62 11.44 -2.30
CA LEU A 48 -1.01 11.77 -1.00
C LEU A 48 0.10 12.82 -1.13
N ALA A 49 0.99 12.71 -2.10
CA ALA A 49 2.10 13.66 -2.30
C ALA A 49 1.64 14.98 -2.94
N GLY A 50 0.68 14.93 -3.85
CA GLY A 50 0.03 16.09 -4.42
C GLY A 50 -1.06 16.64 -3.50
N ARG A 51 -2.30 16.52 -3.94
CA ARG A 51 -3.52 16.77 -3.14
C ARG A 51 -4.64 15.87 -3.62
N TYR A 52 -5.52 15.46 -2.74
CA TYR A 52 -6.73 14.75 -3.13
C TYR A 52 -7.88 15.73 -3.40
N GLN A 53 -8.43 16.36 -2.38
CA GLN A 53 -9.50 17.35 -2.52
C GLN A 53 -9.16 18.70 -1.89
N ARG A 54 -8.24 18.76 -0.93
CA ARG A 54 -7.91 19.96 -0.16
C ARG A 54 -6.51 20.45 -0.48
N ASP A 55 -6.35 21.77 -0.51
CA ASP A 55 -5.03 22.36 -0.53
C ASP A 55 -4.37 22.20 0.84
N ARG A 56 -3.19 21.58 0.87
CA ARG A 56 -2.45 21.20 2.09
C ARG A 56 -0.99 20.93 1.79
N LYS A 57 -0.19 20.79 2.83
CA LYS A 57 1.20 20.32 2.68
C LYS A 57 1.26 18.91 2.07
N ALA A 58 2.26 18.68 1.24
CA ALA A 58 2.54 17.37 0.68
C ALA A 58 2.81 16.34 1.79
N PHE A 59 2.23 15.16 1.66
CA PHE A 59 2.58 14.03 2.51
C PHE A 59 3.76 13.26 1.92
N ASN A 60 4.62 12.73 2.79
CA ASN A 60 5.77 11.93 2.37
C ASN A 60 5.30 10.55 1.87
N CYS A 61 5.14 10.42 0.58
CA CYS A 61 4.62 9.21 -0.06
C CYS A 61 5.41 8.89 -1.32
N LEU A 62 5.77 7.62 -1.52
CA LEU A 62 6.57 7.14 -2.63
C LEU A 62 6.03 5.83 -3.20
N ALA A 63 5.74 5.79 -4.50
CA ALA A 63 5.49 4.55 -5.22
C ALA A 63 6.83 3.90 -5.63
N LEU A 64 7.08 2.69 -5.16
CA LEU A 64 8.30 1.92 -5.47
C LEU A 64 8.29 1.34 -6.89
N THR A 65 7.30 1.67 -7.68
CA THR A 65 7.02 1.15 -9.03
C THR A 65 7.46 2.08 -10.15
N THR A 66 8.08 3.22 -9.83
CA THR A 66 8.35 4.29 -10.81
C THR A 66 9.79 4.33 -11.30
N ASN A 67 10.76 3.93 -10.47
CA ASN A 67 12.16 3.94 -10.87
C ASN A 67 12.50 2.68 -11.67
N THR A 68 12.45 2.80 -12.99
CA THR A 68 12.71 1.67 -13.90
C THR A 68 14.13 1.12 -13.77
N SER A 69 15.13 1.97 -13.45
CA SER A 69 16.50 1.51 -13.22
C SER A 69 16.59 0.62 -11.97
N ASN A 70 15.93 1.01 -10.86
CA ASN A 70 15.88 0.16 -9.67
C ASN A 70 15.18 -1.17 -9.98
N LEU A 71 14.02 -1.13 -10.65
CA LEU A 71 13.25 -2.34 -10.95
C LEU A 71 14.04 -3.30 -11.82
N THR A 72 14.65 -2.81 -12.90
CA THR A 72 15.37 -3.66 -13.86
C THR A 72 16.70 -4.16 -13.32
N ALA A 73 17.50 -3.33 -12.65
CA ALA A 73 18.76 -3.73 -12.06
C ALA A 73 18.56 -4.75 -10.93
N ILE A 74 17.65 -4.48 -10.00
CA ILE A 74 17.38 -5.42 -8.90
C ILE A 74 16.82 -6.74 -9.44
N ALA A 75 15.90 -6.69 -10.42
CA ALA A 75 15.37 -7.91 -11.03
C ALA A 75 16.46 -8.75 -11.71
N ASN A 76 17.39 -8.10 -12.42
CA ASN A 76 18.50 -8.75 -13.11
C ASN A 76 19.50 -9.39 -12.14
N ASP A 77 19.83 -8.71 -11.06
CA ASP A 77 20.92 -9.09 -10.17
C ASP A 77 20.47 -10.00 -9.02
N PHE A 78 19.23 -9.86 -8.56
CA PHE A 78 18.71 -10.51 -7.34
C PHE A 78 17.42 -11.30 -7.54
N GLY A 79 16.78 -11.20 -8.71
CA GLY A 79 15.47 -11.77 -8.99
C GLY A 79 14.33 -10.77 -8.74
N TYR A 80 13.21 -10.97 -9.47
CA TYR A 80 12.07 -10.07 -9.42
C TYR A 80 11.40 -10.02 -8.04
N GLU A 81 11.49 -11.09 -7.26
CA GLU A 81 10.97 -11.17 -5.89
C GLU A 81 11.60 -10.13 -4.95
N HIS A 82 12.77 -9.61 -5.27
CA HIS A 82 13.50 -8.63 -4.44
C HIS A 82 13.31 -7.16 -4.88
N VAL A 83 12.60 -6.90 -6.00
CA VAL A 83 12.52 -5.55 -6.58
C VAL A 83 11.96 -4.49 -5.63
N PHE A 84 11.02 -4.85 -4.77
CA PHE A 84 10.46 -3.94 -3.78
C PHE A 84 11.16 -4.05 -2.43
N ALA A 85 11.55 -5.27 -2.03
CA ALA A 85 12.23 -5.50 -0.76
C ALA A 85 13.51 -4.67 -0.63
N ARG A 86 14.36 -4.66 -1.67
CA ARG A 86 15.59 -3.86 -1.68
C ARG A 86 15.35 -2.35 -1.60
N GLN A 87 14.27 -1.86 -2.22
CA GLN A 87 13.88 -0.45 -2.10
C GLN A 87 13.33 -0.14 -0.69
N VAL A 88 12.56 -1.06 -0.10
CA VAL A 88 12.12 -0.96 1.29
C VAL A 88 13.31 -0.92 2.24
N GLU A 89 14.30 -1.79 2.06
CA GLU A 89 15.55 -1.80 2.83
C GLU A 89 16.30 -0.46 2.74
N ALA A 90 16.30 0.19 1.59
CA ALA A 90 16.99 1.46 1.37
C ALA A 90 16.25 2.66 1.99
N HIS A 91 14.94 2.70 1.92
CA HIS A 91 14.14 3.89 2.18
C HIS A 91 13.33 3.86 3.47
N LEU A 92 12.81 2.69 3.87
CA LEU A 92 11.90 2.58 5.00
C LEU A 92 12.63 2.71 6.34
N ARG A 93 12.06 3.52 7.22
CA ARG A 93 12.52 3.77 8.58
C ARG A 93 11.51 3.23 9.60
N PRO A 94 11.90 2.98 10.86
CA PRO A 94 10.97 2.60 11.90
C PRO A 94 9.80 3.60 12.02
N GLY A 95 8.58 3.08 12.04
CA GLY A 95 7.35 3.88 12.08
C GLY A 95 6.76 4.25 10.72
N ASP A 96 7.50 4.10 9.62
CA ASP A 96 6.96 4.25 8.27
C ASP A 96 5.94 3.16 7.95
N VAL A 97 5.11 3.40 6.94
CA VAL A 97 4.10 2.45 6.47
C VAL A 97 4.48 1.93 5.09
N LEU A 98 4.54 0.61 4.93
CA LEU A 98 4.51 -0.03 3.62
C LEU A 98 3.05 -0.35 3.27
N TRP A 99 2.56 0.20 2.15
CA TRP A 99 1.27 -0.16 1.57
C TRP A 99 1.49 -1.19 0.45
N ALA A 100 1.24 -2.45 0.77
CA ALA A 100 1.51 -3.61 -0.06
C ALA A 100 0.24 -4.08 -0.77
N ILE A 101 0.22 -4.03 -2.12
CA ILE A 101 -0.96 -4.34 -2.92
C ILE A 101 -0.73 -5.64 -3.71
N SER A 102 -1.52 -6.68 -3.41
CA SER A 102 -1.50 -7.96 -4.12
C SER A 102 -2.89 -8.58 -4.16
N THR A 103 -3.51 -8.66 -5.33
CA THR A 103 -4.88 -9.22 -5.46
C THR A 103 -4.98 -10.67 -4.99
N SER A 104 -3.94 -11.49 -5.19
CA SER A 104 -3.86 -12.85 -4.66
C SER A 104 -3.44 -12.92 -3.19
N GLY A 105 -2.71 -11.91 -2.71
CA GLY A 105 -2.02 -11.95 -1.43
C GLY A 105 -0.79 -12.86 -1.38
N ASP A 106 -0.36 -13.41 -2.53
CA ASP A 106 0.71 -14.42 -2.61
C ASP A 106 1.87 -14.04 -3.54
N SER A 107 1.89 -12.83 -4.09
CA SER A 107 2.97 -12.37 -4.97
C SER A 107 4.31 -12.34 -4.23
N PRO A 108 5.34 -13.08 -4.66
CA PRO A 108 6.62 -13.17 -3.94
C PRO A 108 7.25 -11.81 -3.68
N SER A 109 7.27 -10.92 -4.69
CA SER A 109 7.85 -9.58 -4.56
C SER A 109 7.16 -8.72 -3.49
N ILE A 110 5.86 -8.91 -3.28
CA ILE A 110 5.09 -8.20 -2.27
C ILE A 110 5.30 -8.81 -0.89
N LEU A 111 5.41 -10.14 -0.81
CA LEU A 111 5.69 -10.83 0.46
C LEU A 111 7.09 -10.48 0.98
N GLU A 112 8.12 -10.46 0.12
CA GLU A 112 9.48 -10.07 0.52
C GLU A 112 9.53 -8.60 0.95
N ALA A 113 8.83 -7.70 0.26
CA ALA A 113 8.71 -6.29 0.68
C ALA A 113 8.05 -6.15 2.07
N ALA A 114 6.99 -6.91 2.34
CA ALA A 114 6.30 -6.89 3.64
C ALA A 114 7.21 -7.41 4.77
N LYS A 115 7.97 -8.50 4.53
CA LYS A 115 8.96 -9.01 5.50
C LYS A 115 10.07 -8.00 5.76
N ALA A 116 10.61 -7.37 4.70
CA ALA A 116 11.62 -6.33 4.82
C ALA A 116 11.11 -5.14 5.63
N ALA A 117 9.87 -4.68 5.40
CA ALA A 117 9.28 -3.59 6.17
C ALA A 117 9.18 -3.92 7.67
N LYS A 118 8.70 -5.12 8.01
CA LYS A 118 8.60 -5.56 9.41
C LYS A 118 9.97 -5.67 10.08
N SER A 119 10.98 -6.21 9.39
CA SER A 119 12.35 -6.33 9.93
C SER A 119 12.98 -4.97 10.22
N ARG A 120 12.55 -3.92 9.53
CA ARG A 120 12.99 -2.54 9.73
C ARG A 120 12.13 -1.72 10.71
N GLY A 121 11.17 -2.36 11.40
CA GLY A 121 10.29 -1.70 12.35
C GLY A 121 9.18 -0.85 11.72
N GLY A 122 8.93 -1.05 10.43
CA GLY A 122 7.80 -0.44 9.73
C GLY A 122 6.48 -1.14 9.98
N LYS A 123 5.41 -0.48 9.62
CA LYS A 123 4.05 -1.03 9.61
C LYS A 123 3.66 -1.50 8.22
N VAL A 124 2.83 -2.53 8.12
CA VAL A 124 2.36 -3.08 6.85
C VAL A 124 0.85 -2.94 6.72
N LEU A 125 0.41 -2.17 5.72
CA LEU A 125 -0.96 -2.15 5.23
C LEU A 125 -1.05 -3.05 4.01
N GLY A 126 -1.84 -4.11 4.07
CA GLY A 126 -2.08 -5.00 2.93
C GLY A 126 -3.40 -4.71 2.23
N PHE A 127 -3.39 -4.81 0.90
CA PHE A 127 -4.58 -4.80 0.05
C PHE A 127 -4.64 -6.10 -0.74
N THR A 128 -5.69 -6.91 -0.54
CA THR A 128 -5.81 -8.25 -1.12
C THR A 128 -7.22 -8.53 -1.64
N GLY A 129 -7.41 -9.70 -2.27
CA GLY A 129 -8.73 -10.29 -2.48
C GLY A 129 -9.29 -10.92 -1.20
N SER A 130 -10.43 -11.59 -1.31
CA SER A 130 -11.20 -12.12 -0.16
C SER A 130 -10.41 -13.08 0.71
N SER A 131 -9.54 -13.91 0.12
CA SER A 131 -8.72 -14.90 0.85
C SER A 131 -7.65 -14.26 1.75
N GLY A 132 -7.14 -13.09 1.37
CA GLY A 132 -6.01 -12.45 2.05
C GLY A 132 -4.64 -13.03 1.68
N GLY A 133 -4.56 -14.27 1.23
CA GLY A 133 -3.31 -14.97 0.96
C GLY A 133 -2.34 -14.94 2.16
N LYS A 134 -1.06 -15.17 1.89
CA LYS A 134 0.02 -15.11 2.89
C LYS A 134 0.27 -13.69 3.38
N LEU A 135 -0.03 -12.67 2.54
CA LEU A 135 0.20 -11.27 2.87
C LEU A 135 -0.61 -10.84 4.11
N ALA A 136 -1.86 -11.32 4.25
CA ALA A 136 -2.70 -10.97 5.39
C ALA A 136 -2.06 -11.29 6.74
N GLY A 137 -1.28 -12.38 6.83
CA GLY A 137 -0.55 -12.77 8.04
C GLY A 137 0.67 -11.91 8.36
N LEU A 138 1.12 -11.05 7.43
CA LEU A 138 2.23 -10.13 7.59
C LEU A 138 1.78 -8.69 7.90
N CYS A 139 0.49 -8.39 7.74
CA CYS A 139 -0.04 -7.04 7.86
C CYS A 139 -0.36 -6.66 9.31
N ASP A 140 -0.16 -5.39 9.64
CA ASP A 140 -0.74 -4.75 10.83
C ASP A 140 -2.24 -4.43 10.59
N VAL A 141 -2.59 -4.04 9.35
CA VAL A 141 -3.96 -3.89 8.85
C VAL A 141 -4.04 -4.49 7.45
N CYS A 142 -5.10 -5.25 7.16
CA CYS A 142 -5.32 -5.81 5.82
C CYS A 142 -6.74 -5.49 5.35
N PHE A 143 -6.85 -4.76 4.24
CA PHE A 143 -8.09 -4.64 3.50
C PHE A 143 -8.25 -5.86 2.58
N LYS A 144 -9.27 -6.66 2.83
CA LYS A 144 -9.64 -7.81 2.01
C LYS A 144 -10.86 -7.43 1.16
N ALA A 145 -10.62 -7.14 -0.12
CA ALA A 145 -11.72 -6.85 -1.04
C ALA A 145 -12.66 -8.07 -1.12
N PRO A 146 -14.00 -7.91 -0.97
CA PRO A 146 -14.95 -9.03 -1.01
C PRO A 146 -15.18 -9.51 -2.45
N ALA A 147 -14.11 -9.92 -3.11
CA ALA A 147 -14.10 -10.45 -4.48
C ALA A 147 -12.94 -11.43 -4.68
N ASP A 148 -13.09 -12.31 -5.68
CA ASP A 148 -12.13 -13.37 -6.00
C ASP A 148 -11.54 -13.22 -7.41
N VAL A 149 -12.11 -12.32 -8.22
CA VAL A 149 -11.67 -12.06 -9.60
C VAL A 149 -10.82 -10.80 -9.63
N THR A 150 -9.63 -10.88 -10.22
CA THR A 150 -8.59 -9.83 -10.17
C THR A 150 -9.11 -8.44 -10.52
N TYR A 151 -9.83 -8.25 -11.63
CA TYR A 151 -10.32 -6.92 -12.02
C TYR A 151 -11.37 -6.37 -11.04
N GLN A 152 -12.21 -7.24 -10.44
CA GLN A 152 -13.18 -6.82 -9.42
C GLN A 152 -12.48 -6.41 -8.12
N ILE A 153 -11.44 -7.16 -7.72
CA ILE A 153 -10.59 -6.83 -6.58
C ILE A 153 -9.96 -5.45 -6.79
N GLN A 154 -9.36 -5.20 -7.96
CA GLN A 154 -8.75 -3.90 -8.28
C GLN A 154 -9.76 -2.76 -8.26
N GLN A 155 -10.99 -2.94 -8.77
CA GLN A 155 -12.04 -1.93 -8.67
C GLN A 155 -12.39 -1.60 -7.20
N LEU A 156 -12.46 -2.61 -6.34
CA LEU A 156 -12.72 -2.42 -4.91
C LEU A 156 -11.53 -1.79 -4.19
N HIS A 157 -10.30 -2.15 -4.58
CA HIS A 157 -9.08 -1.47 -4.11
C HIS A 157 -9.14 0.02 -4.44
N GLN A 158 -9.55 0.37 -5.67
CA GLN A 158 -9.66 1.76 -6.10
C GLN A 158 -10.65 2.56 -5.27
N VAL A 159 -11.83 2.00 -5.02
CA VAL A 159 -12.81 2.62 -4.12
C VAL A 159 -12.26 2.79 -2.70
N ALA A 160 -11.61 1.74 -2.17
CA ALA A 160 -11.09 1.74 -0.81
C ALA A 160 -9.96 2.77 -0.63
N TYR A 161 -8.99 2.83 -1.54
CA TYR A 161 -7.88 3.77 -1.36
C TYR A 161 -8.32 5.24 -1.54
N HIS A 162 -9.29 5.54 -2.38
CA HIS A 162 -9.85 6.90 -2.45
C HIS A 162 -10.51 7.31 -1.14
N ILE A 163 -11.27 6.41 -0.50
CA ILE A 163 -11.85 6.69 0.82
C ILE A 163 -10.73 6.90 1.86
N ILE A 164 -9.66 6.08 1.83
CA ILE A 164 -8.53 6.23 2.74
C ILE A 164 -7.84 7.58 2.52
N CYS A 165 -7.57 7.97 1.27
CA CYS A 165 -6.97 9.26 0.95
C CYS A 165 -7.83 10.44 1.47
N ASP A 166 -9.16 10.40 1.28
CA ASP A 166 -10.07 11.41 1.82
C ASP A 166 -10.02 11.48 3.35
N LEU A 167 -10.08 10.32 4.02
CA LEU A 167 -10.03 10.26 5.48
C LEU A 167 -8.69 10.77 6.05
N VAL A 168 -7.57 10.40 5.43
CA VAL A 168 -6.23 10.87 5.82
C VAL A 168 -6.11 12.37 5.60
N GLU A 169 -6.58 12.88 4.46
CA GLU A 169 -6.56 14.32 4.18
C GLU A 169 -7.42 15.12 5.16
N ARG A 170 -8.60 14.62 5.55
CA ARG A 170 -9.45 15.23 6.58
C ARG A 170 -8.79 15.25 7.97
N GLN A 171 -8.02 14.22 8.29
CA GLN A 171 -7.35 14.10 9.60
C GLN A 171 -6.11 14.98 9.72
N LEU A 172 -5.42 15.26 8.62
CA LEU A 172 -4.09 15.88 8.62
C LEU A 172 -4.02 17.19 7.83
N GLY A 173 -5.00 17.46 6.99
CA GLY A 173 -5.03 18.60 6.08
C GLY A 173 -5.61 19.85 6.73
N SER A 174 -5.09 20.26 7.87
CA SER A 174 -5.37 21.56 8.50
C SER A 174 -4.31 22.57 8.15
#